data_50ea1de5a99427836d5dd3b81bb9ce28
#
_entry.id   50ea1de5a99427836d5dd3b81bb9ce28
#
_cell.length_a   1.000
_cell.length_b   1.000
_cell.length_c   1.000
_cell.angle_alpha   90.00
_cell.angle_beta   90.00
_cell.angle_gamma   90.00
#
_symmetry.space_group_name_H-M   'P 1'
#
loop_
_entity.id
_entity.type
_entity.pdbx_description
1 polymer ?
#
loop_
_entity_poly.entity_id
_entity_poly.type
_entity_poly.pdbx_seq_one_letter_code
_entity_poly.pdbx_strand_id
1 'polypeptide(L)'
;MIAVTDLRKVYSQPGREVQALAGVTLSVPDDSVHGVIGQSGAGKSTLVRCLAMLDRPTSGTVEINGVDLTSVRSGELRRARRRLGVVFQHANLFDSRTVAANVAYPLELAGVGRAERTARANELLGLVGLADAGQAHPAQLSGGQRQRVAIARALATEPDVLLCDEPTSALDPGTTGEILDLISALKARLGLAVLVITHEMGVVKRICDAVSLLEDGRVLESGPLTEVVGTFGSRLSETLLALPPHDPAEAAHGALIEVLYRTLPDAPPRLTAAERHFRVDLPVVAGTIEHLAGTTFHRARVLVPDGTDADAVIAFLRAAGADAARATEVAR
;
A
#
# COMPACT_ATOMS: atom_id res chain seq x y z
N MET A 1 -2.22 -2.18 16.64
CA MET A 1 -1.96 -0.79 16.16
C MET A 1 -0.46 -0.53 16.06
N ILE A 2 -0.01 0.16 15.00
CA ILE A 2 1.36 0.70 14.86
C ILE A 2 1.27 2.22 14.97
N ALA A 3 2.18 2.84 15.73
CA ALA A 3 2.35 4.28 15.72
C ALA A 3 3.84 4.62 15.57
N VAL A 4 4.13 5.56 14.69
CA VAL A 4 5.49 6.04 14.37
C VAL A 4 5.49 7.55 14.49
N THR A 5 6.41 8.11 15.28
CA THR A 5 6.49 9.55 15.51
C THR A 5 7.90 10.06 15.26
N ASP A 6 8.02 11.01 14.34
CA ASP A 6 9.26 11.68 13.92
C ASP A 6 10.46 10.74 13.72
N LEU A 7 10.20 9.59 13.10
CA LEU A 7 11.20 8.53 12.92
C LEU A 7 12.30 8.99 11.97
N ARG A 8 13.53 8.98 12.44
CA ARG A 8 14.72 9.35 11.65
C ARG A 8 15.72 8.23 11.62
N LYS A 9 16.34 8.05 10.46
CA LYS A 9 17.44 7.11 10.28
C LYS A 9 18.53 7.71 9.42
N VAL A 10 19.72 7.85 10.00
CA VAL A 10 20.93 8.25 9.31
C VAL A 10 21.89 7.06 9.31
N TYR A 11 22.43 6.73 8.15
CA TYR A 11 23.51 5.78 8.01
C TYR A 11 24.83 6.55 7.82
N SER A 12 25.77 6.35 8.73
CA SER A 12 27.09 6.96 8.66
C SER A 12 28.08 5.98 8.03
N GLN A 13 28.74 6.41 6.96
CA GLN A 13 29.84 5.72 6.31
C GLN A 13 31.07 6.65 6.29
N PRO A 14 32.29 6.15 6.17
CA PRO A 14 33.46 7.00 6.08
C PRO A 14 33.31 8.05 4.97
N GLY A 15 33.27 9.34 5.35
CA GLY A 15 33.15 10.47 4.43
C GLY A 15 31.75 10.74 3.87
N ARG A 16 30.71 9.99 4.29
CA ARG A 16 29.33 10.21 3.81
C ARG A 16 28.28 9.87 4.86
N GLU A 17 27.31 10.76 5.03
CA GLU A 17 26.09 10.48 5.76
C GLU A 17 24.91 10.39 4.78
N VAL A 18 24.06 9.38 4.97
CA VAL A 18 22.84 9.19 4.17
C VAL A 18 21.66 9.20 5.12
N GLN A 19 20.85 10.24 5.04
CA GLN A 19 19.59 10.34 5.78
C GLN A 19 18.52 9.55 5.00
N ALA A 20 18.25 8.34 5.45
CA ALA A 20 17.28 7.45 4.82
C ALA A 20 15.83 7.70 5.29
N LEU A 21 15.65 8.17 6.54
CA LEU A 21 14.38 8.65 7.07
C LEU A 21 14.59 10.01 7.71
N ALA A 22 13.71 10.96 7.40
CA ALA A 22 13.86 12.38 7.73
C ALA A 22 12.70 12.93 8.58
N GLY A 23 12.09 12.09 9.43
CA GLY A 23 10.97 12.46 10.31
C GLY A 23 9.66 11.86 9.83
N VAL A 24 9.61 10.53 9.67
CA VAL A 24 8.39 9.81 9.30
C VAL A 24 7.44 9.75 10.50
N THR A 25 6.20 10.18 10.28
CA THR A 25 5.10 10.02 11.23
C THR A 25 3.95 9.34 10.50
N LEU A 26 3.48 8.20 11.02
CA LEU A 26 2.33 7.45 10.49
C LEU A 26 1.69 6.60 11.58
N SER A 27 0.42 6.25 11.39
CA SER A 27 -0.33 5.36 12.25
C SER A 27 -1.08 4.31 11.43
N VAL A 28 -1.07 3.07 11.89
CA VAL A 28 -1.81 1.95 11.29
C VAL A 28 -2.74 1.38 12.35
N PRO A 29 -4.05 1.58 12.26
CA PRO A 29 -5.03 0.99 13.17
C PRO A 29 -5.02 -0.55 13.11
N ASP A 30 -5.58 -1.18 14.12
CA ASP A 30 -5.88 -2.60 14.07
C ASP A 30 -6.94 -2.88 12.99
N ASP A 31 -6.96 -4.09 12.47
CA ASP A 31 -7.88 -4.54 11.41
C ASP A 31 -7.86 -3.61 10.17
N SER A 32 -6.70 -3.06 9.82
CA SER A 32 -6.53 -2.22 8.65
C SER A 32 -5.28 -2.55 7.85
N VAL A 33 -5.31 -2.27 6.54
CA VAL A 33 -4.16 -2.34 5.64
C VAL A 33 -3.74 -0.93 5.26
N HIS A 34 -2.52 -0.56 5.63
CA HIS A 34 -1.93 0.72 5.27
C HIS A 34 -0.82 0.52 4.24
N GLY A 35 -0.99 1.11 3.07
CA GLY A 35 0.00 1.12 2.01
C GLY A 35 1.03 2.24 2.21
N VAL A 36 2.32 1.95 2.07
CA VAL A 36 3.37 2.97 1.95
C VAL A 36 3.97 2.85 0.56
N ILE A 37 3.76 3.87 -0.25
CA ILE A 37 4.28 3.93 -1.62
C ILE A 37 5.37 4.98 -1.75
N GLY A 38 6.20 4.85 -2.75
CA GLY A 38 7.28 5.79 -3.05
C GLY A 38 8.25 5.23 -4.06
N GLN A 39 9.04 6.09 -4.67
CA GLN A 39 10.07 5.70 -5.63
C GLN A 39 11.17 4.85 -4.98
N SER A 40 12.01 4.24 -5.84
CA SER A 40 13.22 3.56 -5.35
C SER A 40 14.11 4.58 -4.62
N GLY A 41 14.64 4.19 -3.47
CA GLY A 41 15.45 5.10 -2.63
C GLY A 41 14.66 6.01 -1.68
N ALA A 42 13.33 6.07 -1.73
CA ALA A 42 12.52 6.91 -0.85
C ALA A 42 12.61 6.58 0.66
N GLY A 43 13.23 5.45 1.04
CA GLY A 43 13.38 5.04 2.43
C GLY A 43 12.45 3.91 2.87
N LYS A 44 11.66 3.32 1.97
CA LYS A 44 10.64 2.31 2.27
C LYS A 44 11.18 1.09 3.04
N SER A 45 12.18 0.41 2.51
CA SER A 45 12.77 -0.77 3.18
C SER A 45 13.49 -0.39 4.48
N THR A 46 14.05 0.83 4.58
CA THR A 46 14.59 1.36 5.83
C THR A 46 13.49 1.53 6.88
N LEU A 47 12.31 2.00 6.46
CA LEU A 47 11.15 2.12 7.35
C LEU A 47 10.77 0.75 7.93
N VAL A 48 10.60 -0.29 7.09
CA VAL A 48 10.30 -1.66 7.57
C VAL A 48 11.38 -2.16 8.54
N ARG A 49 12.65 -1.97 8.21
CA ARG A 49 13.77 -2.41 9.08
C ARG A 49 13.76 -1.71 10.43
N CYS A 50 13.40 -0.42 10.47
CA CYS A 50 13.23 0.32 11.72
C CYS A 50 12.00 -0.14 12.49
N LEU A 51 10.85 -0.35 11.83
CA LEU A 51 9.62 -0.86 12.46
C LEU A 51 9.84 -2.26 13.06
N ALA A 52 10.51 -3.14 12.34
CA ALA A 52 10.91 -4.46 12.84
C ALA A 52 12.06 -4.40 13.85
N MET A 53 12.58 -3.21 14.15
CA MET A 53 13.78 -3.00 14.99
C MET A 53 15.00 -3.81 14.55
N LEU A 54 15.07 -4.18 13.27
CA LEU A 54 16.27 -4.77 12.66
C LEU A 54 17.39 -3.73 12.60
N ASP A 55 17.02 -2.50 12.28
CA ASP A 55 17.87 -1.32 12.42
C ASP A 55 17.28 -0.41 13.49
N ARG A 56 18.09 0.01 14.45
CA ARG A 56 17.64 1.02 15.43
C ARG A 56 17.53 2.37 14.72
N PRO A 57 16.42 3.11 14.91
CA PRO A 57 16.32 4.48 14.44
C PRO A 57 17.38 5.37 15.10
N THR A 58 17.72 6.47 14.46
CA THR A 58 18.63 7.49 15.02
C THR A 58 17.89 8.34 16.05
N SER A 59 16.60 8.63 15.79
CA SER A 59 15.68 9.31 16.73
C SER A 59 14.23 9.02 16.34
N GLY A 60 13.29 9.48 17.15
CA GLY A 60 11.86 9.21 17.03
C GLY A 60 11.45 7.90 17.70
N THR A 61 10.17 7.57 17.67
CA THR A 61 9.59 6.42 18.36
C THR A 61 8.87 5.47 17.42
N VAL A 62 8.89 4.18 17.77
CA VAL A 62 8.12 3.11 17.14
C VAL A 62 7.32 2.42 18.23
N GLU A 63 6.02 2.56 18.20
CA GLU A 63 5.12 1.93 19.17
C GLU A 63 4.29 0.82 18.50
N ILE A 64 4.23 -0.34 19.15
CA ILE A 64 3.35 -1.44 18.78
C ILE A 64 2.45 -1.74 19.96
N ASN A 65 1.15 -1.57 19.77
CA ASN A 65 0.14 -1.74 20.83
C ASN A 65 0.48 -0.97 22.13
N GLY A 66 0.94 0.28 21.99
CA GLY A 66 1.31 1.15 23.10
C GLY A 66 2.67 0.86 23.75
N VAL A 67 3.45 -0.09 23.20
CA VAL A 67 4.81 -0.38 23.68
C VAL A 67 5.82 0.27 22.74
N ASP A 68 6.58 1.25 23.26
CA ASP A 68 7.66 1.89 22.52
C ASP A 68 8.88 0.96 22.41
N LEU A 69 9.09 0.41 21.20
CA LEU A 69 10.18 -0.51 20.90
C LEU A 69 11.57 0.15 20.90
N THR A 70 11.63 1.47 20.80
CA THR A 70 12.91 2.20 20.76
C THR A 70 13.54 2.32 22.15
N SER A 71 12.71 2.33 23.21
CA SER A 71 13.12 2.52 24.61
C SER A 71 13.31 1.20 25.38
N VAL A 72 12.68 0.08 24.92
CA VAL A 72 12.71 -1.19 25.66
C VAL A 72 14.08 -1.88 25.66
N ARG A 73 14.38 -2.63 26.71
CA ARG A 73 15.60 -3.42 26.85
C ARG A 73 15.57 -4.68 25.95
N SER A 74 16.74 -5.26 25.70
CA SER A 74 16.92 -6.37 24.74
C SER A 74 15.98 -7.59 25.01
N GLY A 75 15.67 -7.90 26.24
CA GLY A 75 14.75 -9.00 26.60
C GLY A 75 13.29 -8.70 26.26
N GLU A 76 12.85 -7.49 26.51
CA GLU A 76 11.52 -6.98 26.19
C GLU A 76 11.37 -6.78 24.69
N LEU A 77 12.40 -6.25 24.03
CA LEU A 77 12.43 -6.14 22.58
C LEU A 77 12.25 -7.50 21.88
N ARG A 78 12.91 -8.56 22.38
CA ARG A 78 12.71 -9.92 21.83
C ARG A 78 11.28 -10.41 21.99
N ARG A 79 10.61 -10.09 23.12
CA ARG A 79 9.20 -10.41 23.33
C ARG A 79 8.29 -9.61 22.41
N ALA A 80 8.53 -8.30 22.29
CA ALA A 80 7.75 -7.42 21.43
C ALA A 80 7.89 -7.80 19.95
N ARG A 81 9.08 -8.19 19.49
CA ARG A 81 9.29 -8.67 18.11
C ARG A 81 8.49 -9.93 17.77
N ARG A 82 8.12 -10.78 18.73
CA ARG A 82 7.26 -11.95 18.48
C ARG A 82 5.83 -11.54 18.08
N ARG A 83 5.43 -10.31 18.43
CA ARG A 83 4.15 -9.74 18.02
C ARG A 83 4.20 -9.06 16.65
N LEU A 84 5.34 -9.14 15.96
CA LEU A 84 5.56 -8.65 14.60
C LEU A 84 5.82 -9.82 13.66
N GLY A 85 4.98 -9.98 12.65
CA GLY A 85 5.26 -10.80 11.48
C GLY A 85 5.94 -9.95 10.40
N VAL A 86 6.96 -10.47 9.75
CA VAL A 86 7.62 -9.78 8.63
C VAL A 86 7.65 -10.68 7.41
N VAL A 87 7.14 -10.17 6.30
CA VAL A 87 7.18 -10.81 4.98
C VAL A 87 8.05 -9.92 4.09
N PHE A 88 9.17 -10.45 3.63
CA PHE A 88 10.10 -9.74 2.75
C PHE A 88 9.79 -10.02 1.27
N GLN A 89 10.31 -9.18 0.41
CA GLN A 89 10.26 -9.28 -1.05
C GLN A 89 10.68 -10.66 -1.55
N HIS A 90 11.79 -11.18 -1.06
CA HIS A 90 12.18 -12.57 -1.23
C HIS A 90 11.73 -13.33 0.02
N ALA A 91 11.08 -14.47 -0.16
CA ALA A 91 10.56 -15.28 0.95
C ALA A 91 11.60 -15.63 2.01
N ASN A 92 12.90 -15.60 1.66
CA ASN A 92 14.04 -15.85 2.54
C ASN A 92 13.84 -17.14 3.38
N LEU A 93 13.44 -18.22 2.72
CA LEU A 93 13.29 -19.52 3.35
C LEU A 93 14.66 -20.20 3.50
N PHE A 94 14.78 -21.03 4.53
CA PHE A 94 15.97 -21.87 4.72
C PHE A 94 15.90 -23.08 3.79
N ASP A 95 16.73 -23.14 2.78
CA ASP A 95 16.76 -24.21 1.78
C ASP A 95 17.06 -25.58 2.36
N SER A 96 17.83 -25.62 3.45
CA SER A 96 18.18 -26.85 4.19
C SER A 96 17.07 -27.38 5.08
N ARG A 97 15.93 -26.65 5.21
CA ARG A 97 14.79 -27.04 6.04
C ARG A 97 13.57 -27.32 5.18
N THR A 98 12.74 -28.25 5.64
CA THR A 98 11.41 -28.46 5.03
C THR A 98 10.52 -27.23 5.19
N VAL A 99 9.46 -27.17 4.42
CA VAL A 99 8.43 -26.13 4.49
C VAL A 99 7.85 -26.02 5.90
N ALA A 100 7.44 -27.12 6.50
CA ALA A 100 6.93 -27.14 7.89
C ALA A 100 7.99 -26.66 8.89
N ALA A 101 9.26 -27.03 8.71
CA ALA A 101 10.34 -26.60 9.58
C ALA A 101 10.66 -25.10 9.40
N ASN A 102 10.47 -24.53 8.21
CA ASN A 102 10.55 -23.08 7.99
C ASN A 102 9.46 -22.34 8.75
N VAL A 103 8.21 -22.79 8.67
CA VAL A 103 7.08 -22.19 9.40
C VAL A 103 7.25 -22.34 10.92
N ALA A 104 7.73 -23.48 11.40
CA ALA A 104 7.96 -23.74 12.82
C ALA A 104 9.15 -22.95 13.41
N TYR A 105 10.04 -22.40 12.60
CA TYR A 105 11.29 -21.80 13.06
C TYR A 105 11.15 -20.67 14.09
N PRO A 106 10.23 -19.70 13.93
CA PRO A 106 10.01 -18.67 14.95
C PRO A 106 9.59 -19.24 16.31
N LEU A 107 8.79 -20.32 16.31
CA LEU A 107 8.38 -21.02 17.52
C LEU A 107 9.53 -21.80 18.16
N GLU A 108 10.43 -22.34 17.35
CA GLU A 108 11.68 -22.96 17.82
C GLU A 108 12.53 -21.97 18.58
N LEU A 109 12.73 -20.75 18.02
CA LEU A 109 13.44 -19.66 18.69
C LEU A 109 12.72 -19.15 19.94
N ALA A 110 11.39 -19.31 20.00
CA ALA A 110 10.57 -18.97 21.16
C ALA A 110 10.66 -20.02 22.27
N GLY A 111 11.28 -21.19 22.03
CA GLY A 111 11.39 -22.29 23.00
C GLY A 111 10.14 -23.18 23.08
N VAL A 112 9.21 -23.09 22.10
CA VAL A 112 8.00 -23.92 22.05
C VAL A 112 8.35 -25.39 21.80
N GLY A 113 7.67 -26.30 22.46
CA GLY A 113 7.89 -27.73 22.36
C GLY A 113 7.68 -28.29 20.94
N ARG A 114 8.39 -29.38 20.58
CA ARG A 114 8.37 -29.91 19.21
C ARG A 114 6.97 -30.29 18.73
N ALA A 115 6.16 -30.92 19.54
CA ALA A 115 4.82 -31.34 19.16
C ALA A 115 3.91 -30.15 18.85
N GLU A 116 3.92 -29.14 19.72
CA GLU A 116 3.11 -27.93 19.60
C GLU A 116 3.52 -27.11 18.37
N ARG A 117 4.82 -26.85 18.15
CA ARG A 117 5.28 -26.11 16.98
C ARG A 117 5.01 -26.82 15.66
N THR A 118 5.03 -28.20 15.67
CA THR A 118 4.67 -28.97 14.47
C THR A 118 3.17 -28.88 14.18
N ALA A 119 2.32 -28.98 15.19
CA ALA A 119 0.88 -28.84 15.06
C ALA A 119 0.53 -27.43 14.50
N ARG A 120 1.13 -26.39 15.09
CA ARG A 120 0.92 -25.00 14.65
C ARG A 120 1.42 -24.76 13.22
N ALA A 121 2.57 -25.30 12.85
CA ALA A 121 3.08 -25.19 11.48
C ALA A 121 2.11 -25.82 10.45
N ASN A 122 1.59 -27.00 10.74
CA ASN A 122 0.63 -27.68 9.88
C ASN A 122 -0.70 -26.90 9.75
N GLU A 123 -1.20 -26.37 10.87
CA GLU A 123 -2.38 -25.48 10.87
C GLU A 123 -2.17 -24.28 9.94
N LEU A 124 -1.03 -23.58 10.08
CA LEU A 124 -0.70 -22.40 9.28
C LEU A 124 -0.50 -22.75 7.80
N LEU A 125 0.10 -23.90 7.50
CA LEU A 125 0.20 -24.38 6.12
C LEU A 125 -1.19 -24.66 5.53
N GLY A 126 -2.10 -25.20 6.28
CA GLY A 126 -3.51 -25.34 5.89
C GLY A 126 -4.16 -23.98 5.61
N LEU A 127 -3.91 -22.99 6.49
CA LEU A 127 -4.45 -21.64 6.37
C LEU A 127 -4.01 -20.92 5.09
N VAL A 128 -2.77 -21.16 4.62
CA VAL A 128 -2.24 -20.57 3.37
C VAL A 128 -2.44 -21.47 2.13
N GLY A 129 -3.20 -22.57 2.26
CA GLY A 129 -3.51 -23.50 1.15
C GLY A 129 -2.36 -24.41 0.74
N LEU A 130 -1.48 -24.78 1.68
CA LEU A 130 -0.31 -25.65 1.47
C LEU A 130 -0.25 -26.82 2.44
N ALA A 131 -1.41 -27.39 2.82
CA ALA A 131 -1.49 -28.48 3.82
C ALA A 131 -0.58 -29.68 3.48
N ASP A 132 -0.50 -30.05 2.20
CA ASP A 132 0.24 -31.22 1.71
C ASP A 132 1.73 -30.95 1.45
N ALA A 133 2.16 -29.67 1.50
CA ALA A 133 3.52 -29.26 1.16
C ALA A 133 4.52 -29.31 2.32
N GLY A 134 4.10 -29.72 3.52
CA GLY A 134 4.90 -29.60 4.75
C GLY A 134 6.25 -30.29 4.72
N GLN A 135 6.37 -31.43 3.99
CA GLN A 135 7.61 -32.20 3.87
C GLN A 135 8.48 -31.78 2.69
N ALA A 136 7.97 -30.94 1.78
CA ALA A 136 8.75 -30.43 0.65
C ALA A 136 9.83 -29.46 1.14
N HIS A 137 10.82 -29.20 0.27
CA HIS A 137 11.83 -28.18 0.46
C HIS A 137 11.53 -26.94 -0.41
N PRO A 138 12.03 -25.75 -0.04
CA PRO A 138 11.76 -24.51 -0.79
C PRO A 138 12.07 -24.58 -2.29
N ALA A 139 13.10 -25.32 -2.67
CA ALA A 139 13.47 -25.53 -4.08
C ALA A 139 12.40 -26.25 -4.92
N GLN A 140 11.48 -26.96 -4.28
CA GLN A 140 10.39 -27.70 -4.93
C GLN A 140 9.11 -26.86 -5.10
N LEU A 141 9.12 -25.62 -4.61
CA LEU A 141 7.96 -24.73 -4.60
C LEU A 141 8.03 -23.68 -5.72
N SER A 142 6.87 -23.28 -6.24
CA SER A 142 6.74 -22.09 -7.07
C SER A 142 7.03 -20.80 -6.28
N GLY A 143 7.21 -19.66 -6.95
CA GLY A 143 7.40 -18.36 -6.31
C GLY A 143 6.26 -18.01 -5.35
N GLY A 144 5.02 -18.13 -5.80
CA GLY A 144 3.83 -17.87 -4.98
C GLY A 144 3.70 -18.83 -3.80
N GLN A 145 4.04 -20.12 -3.99
CA GLN A 145 4.05 -21.08 -2.87
C GLN A 145 5.11 -20.70 -1.84
N ARG A 146 6.33 -20.31 -2.25
CA ARG A 146 7.35 -19.79 -1.31
C ARG A 146 6.86 -18.58 -0.53
N GLN A 147 6.15 -17.66 -1.21
CA GLN A 147 5.59 -16.47 -0.54
C GLN A 147 4.49 -16.84 0.46
N ARG A 148 3.62 -17.80 0.15
CA ARG A 148 2.62 -18.35 1.11
C ARG A 148 3.28 -18.97 2.33
N VAL A 149 4.40 -19.67 2.17
CA VAL A 149 5.20 -20.21 3.29
C VAL A 149 5.81 -19.09 4.13
N ALA A 150 6.31 -18.02 3.50
CA ALA A 150 6.84 -16.86 4.21
C ALA A 150 5.75 -16.15 5.04
N ILE A 151 4.53 -16.04 4.50
CA ILE A 151 3.37 -15.50 5.23
C ILE A 151 3.03 -16.42 6.41
N ALA A 152 2.92 -17.74 6.20
CA ALA A 152 2.67 -18.70 7.27
C ALA A 152 3.73 -18.61 8.38
N ARG A 153 5.02 -18.51 8.02
CA ARG A 153 6.11 -18.32 8.97
C ARG A 153 5.97 -17.01 9.77
N ALA A 154 5.58 -15.93 9.11
CA ALA A 154 5.37 -14.64 9.76
C ALA A 154 4.23 -14.69 10.80
N LEU A 155 3.23 -15.54 10.58
CA LEU A 155 2.09 -15.73 11.48
C LEU A 155 2.34 -16.73 12.63
N ALA A 156 3.49 -17.43 12.64
CA ALA A 156 3.74 -18.53 13.56
C ALA A 156 3.62 -18.13 15.04
N THR A 157 4.08 -16.95 15.40
CA THR A 157 4.09 -16.40 16.77
C THR A 157 2.83 -15.63 17.14
N GLU A 158 1.76 -15.72 16.35
CA GLU A 158 0.51 -15.01 16.57
C GLU A 158 0.74 -13.49 16.68
N PRO A 159 1.27 -12.86 15.62
CA PRO A 159 1.55 -11.45 15.64
C PRO A 159 0.26 -10.61 15.65
N ASP A 160 0.34 -9.39 16.18
CA ASP A 160 -0.73 -8.38 16.02
C ASP A 160 -0.53 -7.54 14.76
N VAL A 161 0.71 -7.51 14.27
CA VAL A 161 1.15 -6.66 13.16
C VAL A 161 1.84 -7.51 12.10
N LEU A 162 1.48 -7.28 10.84
CA LEU A 162 2.14 -7.87 9.68
C LEU A 162 2.80 -6.76 8.84
N LEU A 163 4.12 -6.80 8.74
CA LEU A 163 4.89 -5.91 7.88
C LEU A 163 5.22 -6.65 6.58
N CYS A 164 4.79 -6.13 5.44
CA CYS A 164 5.01 -6.70 4.12
C CYS A 164 5.90 -5.76 3.29
N ASP A 165 7.13 -6.14 3.02
CA ASP A 165 8.06 -5.40 2.17
C ASP A 165 8.03 -5.98 0.76
N GLU A 166 7.31 -5.33 -0.15
CA GLU A 166 7.10 -5.72 -1.55
C GLU A 166 6.67 -7.19 -1.72
N PRO A 167 5.58 -7.64 -1.09
CA PRO A 167 5.23 -9.06 -0.97
C PRO A 167 4.90 -9.74 -2.29
N THR A 168 4.74 -9.00 -3.39
CA THR A 168 4.30 -9.49 -4.71
C THR A 168 5.26 -9.18 -5.87
N SER A 169 6.30 -8.38 -5.64
CA SER A 169 7.17 -7.84 -6.70
C SER A 169 7.92 -8.89 -7.56
N ALA A 170 8.04 -10.12 -7.07
CA ALA A 170 8.69 -11.23 -7.78
C ALA A 170 7.70 -12.27 -8.33
N LEU A 171 6.40 -11.92 -8.41
CA LEU A 171 5.33 -12.82 -8.79
C LEU A 171 4.67 -12.37 -10.11
N ASP A 172 4.05 -13.32 -10.81
CA ASP A 172 3.20 -13.01 -11.94
C ASP A 172 1.86 -12.37 -11.49
N PRO A 173 1.14 -11.66 -12.39
CA PRO A 173 -0.08 -10.94 -12.01
C PRO A 173 -1.19 -11.81 -11.41
N GLY A 174 -1.34 -13.06 -11.86
CA GLY A 174 -2.34 -13.99 -11.32
C GLY A 174 -2.02 -14.38 -9.88
N THR A 175 -0.79 -14.81 -9.65
CA THR A 175 -0.28 -15.16 -8.31
C THR A 175 -0.27 -13.95 -7.37
N THR A 176 0.05 -12.75 -7.88
CA THR A 176 -0.06 -11.49 -7.12
C THR A 176 -1.45 -11.32 -6.54
N GLY A 177 -2.50 -11.46 -7.37
CA GLY A 177 -3.89 -11.37 -6.90
C GLY A 177 -4.20 -12.34 -5.76
N GLU A 178 -3.79 -13.59 -5.88
CA GLU A 178 -4.02 -14.61 -4.85
C GLU A 178 -3.31 -14.31 -3.52
N ILE A 179 -2.08 -13.77 -3.57
CA ILE A 179 -1.34 -13.38 -2.36
C ILE A 179 -2.01 -12.18 -1.66
N LEU A 180 -2.50 -11.21 -2.42
CA LEU A 180 -3.20 -10.06 -1.87
C LEU A 180 -4.54 -10.45 -1.23
N ASP A 181 -5.30 -11.34 -1.86
CA ASP A 181 -6.54 -11.88 -1.30
C ASP A 181 -6.28 -12.68 -0.02
N LEU A 182 -5.19 -13.46 0.01
CA LEU A 182 -4.76 -14.16 1.21
C LEU A 182 -4.43 -13.18 2.35
N ILE A 183 -3.66 -12.11 2.09
CA ILE A 183 -3.33 -11.10 3.11
C ILE A 183 -4.61 -10.44 3.64
N SER A 184 -5.55 -10.07 2.76
CA SER A 184 -6.83 -9.48 3.14
C SER A 184 -7.68 -10.43 4.01
N ALA A 185 -7.76 -11.70 3.63
CA ALA A 185 -8.49 -12.72 4.40
C ALA A 185 -7.86 -12.96 5.78
N LEU A 186 -6.52 -12.98 5.84
CA LEU A 186 -5.79 -13.11 7.10
C LEU A 186 -5.98 -11.90 8.01
N LYS A 187 -5.93 -10.68 7.45
CA LYS A 187 -6.23 -9.44 8.18
C LYS A 187 -7.60 -9.51 8.83
N ALA A 188 -8.64 -9.80 8.06
CA ALA A 188 -10.01 -9.86 8.56
C ALA A 188 -10.22 -10.99 9.58
N ARG A 189 -9.59 -12.18 9.40
CA ARG A 189 -9.75 -13.31 10.28
C ARG A 189 -9.02 -13.16 11.62
N LEU A 190 -7.85 -12.49 11.61
CA LEU A 190 -6.95 -12.40 12.76
C LEU A 190 -6.92 -11.01 13.39
N GLY A 191 -7.61 -10.01 12.83
CA GLY A 191 -7.63 -8.64 13.34
C GLY A 191 -6.28 -7.93 13.21
N LEU A 192 -5.48 -8.26 12.20
CA LEU A 192 -4.11 -7.76 12.04
C LEU A 192 -4.08 -6.28 11.63
N ALA A 193 -3.16 -5.53 12.21
CA ALA A 193 -2.67 -4.30 11.60
C ALA A 193 -1.64 -4.66 10.51
N VAL A 194 -1.90 -4.33 9.25
CA VAL A 194 -1.02 -4.69 8.13
C VAL A 194 -0.41 -3.42 7.53
N LEU A 195 0.92 -3.38 7.45
CA LEU A 195 1.64 -2.37 6.69
C LEU A 195 2.23 -3.01 5.44
N VAL A 196 1.85 -2.52 4.26
CA VAL A 196 2.36 -3.01 2.97
C VAL A 196 3.21 -1.93 2.34
N ILE A 197 4.47 -2.24 2.09
CA ILE A 197 5.34 -1.40 1.27
C ILE A 197 5.31 -1.91 -0.16
N THR A 198 5.07 -1.01 -1.09
CA THR A 198 5.03 -1.33 -2.52
C THR A 198 5.31 -0.11 -3.38
N HIS A 199 5.72 -0.35 -4.61
CA HIS A 199 5.71 0.64 -5.70
C HIS A 199 4.60 0.34 -6.73
N GLU A 200 3.84 -0.73 -6.52
CA GLU A 200 2.77 -1.18 -7.40
C GLU A 200 1.42 -0.58 -6.97
N MET A 201 0.85 0.31 -7.79
CA MET A 201 -0.44 0.94 -7.50
C MET A 201 -1.59 -0.09 -7.46
N GLY A 202 -1.49 -1.18 -8.23
CA GLY A 202 -2.46 -2.27 -8.21
C GLY A 202 -2.61 -2.92 -6.84
N VAL A 203 -1.52 -3.03 -6.07
CA VAL A 203 -1.55 -3.54 -4.68
C VAL A 203 -2.34 -2.60 -3.79
N VAL A 204 -2.05 -1.29 -3.85
CA VAL A 204 -2.74 -0.27 -3.05
C VAL A 204 -4.23 -0.26 -3.34
N LYS A 205 -4.59 -0.23 -4.62
CA LYS A 205 -5.99 -0.22 -5.08
C LYS A 205 -6.78 -1.44 -4.61
N ARG A 206 -6.12 -2.61 -4.52
CA ARG A 206 -6.78 -3.88 -4.23
C ARG A 206 -7.05 -4.10 -2.75
N ILE A 207 -6.10 -3.76 -1.85
CA ILE A 207 -6.19 -4.19 -0.46
C ILE A 207 -6.04 -3.10 0.59
N CYS A 208 -5.59 -1.87 0.22
CA CYS A 208 -5.32 -0.85 1.22
C CYS A 208 -6.57 -0.07 1.64
N ASP A 209 -6.72 0.16 2.93
CA ASP A 209 -7.73 1.02 3.54
C ASP A 209 -7.22 2.48 3.63
N ALA A 210 -5.90 2.63 3.80
CA ALA A 210 -5.21 3.92 3.86
C ALA A 210 -3.88 3.85 3.12
N VAL A 211 -3.33 5.00 2.75
CA VAL A 211 -2.06 5.09 2.01
C VAL A 211 -1.23 6.29 2.45
N SER A 212 0.09 6.13 2.41
CA SER A 212 1.08 7.20 2.60
C SER A 212 2.04 7.25 1.41
N LEU A 213 2.33 8.44 0.92
CA LEU A 213 3.39 8.69 -0.05
C LEU A 213 4.68 9.06 0.67
N LEU A 214 5.68 8.22 0.53
CA LEU A 214 7.02 8.44 1.07
C LEU A 214 7.96 8.96 -0.03
N GLU A 215 8.58 10.11 0.19
CA GLU A 215 9.58 10.70 -0.70
C GLU A 215 10.70 11.30 0.15
N ASP A 216 11.95 11.07 -0.22
CA ASP A 216 13.14 11.57 0.45
C ASP A 216 13.13 11.35 2.00
N GLY A 217 12.64 10.19 2.41
CA GLY A 217 12.54 9.81 3.81
C GLY A 217 11.45 10.54 4.61
N ARG A 218 10.51 11.22 3.95
CA ARG A 218 9.38 11.94 4.56
C ARG A 218 8.05 11.45 4.02
N VAL A 219 7.03 11.47 4.85
CA VAL A 219 5.65 11.29 4.39
C VAL A 219 5.15 12.65 3.87
N LEU A 220 4.85 12.71 2.58
CA LEU A 220 4.32 13.92 1.93
C LEU A 220 2.80 14.00 2.04
N GLU A 221 2.14 12.88 1.79
CA GLU A 221 0.68 12.76 1.83
C GLU A 221 0.32 11.46 2.56
N SER A 222 -0.72 11.47 3.35
CA SER A 222 -1.20 10.29 4.08
C SER A 222 -2.67 10.44 4.44
N GLY A 223 -3.42 9.35 4.41
CA GLY A 223 -4.81 9.33 4.85
C GLY A 223 -5.59 8.10 4.38
N PRO A 224 -6.88 8.02 4.74
CA PRO A 224 -7.79 7.03 4.19
C PRO A 224 -7.78 7.07 2.66
N LEU A 225 -7.78 5.90 2.02
CA LEU A 225 -7.63 5.79 0.57
C LEU A 225 -8.68 6.62 -0.19
N THR A 226 -9.93 6.59 0.27
CA THR A 226 -11.03 7.33 -0.35
C THR A 226 -10.90 8.85 -0.22
N GLU A 227 -10.28 9.35 0.85
CA GLU A 227 -10.06 10.79 1.05
C GLU A 227 -8.92 11.29 0.17
N VAL A 228 -7.78 10.59 0.21
CA VAL A 228 -6.60 10.97 -0.54
C VAL A 228 -6.85 10.91 -2.04
N VAL A 229 -7.53 9.85 -2.53
CA VAL A 229 -7.90 9.70 -3.94
C VAL A 229 -8.89 10.77 -4.37
N GLY A 230 -9.81 11.16 -3.50
CA GLY A 230 -10.79 12.21 -3.74
C GLY A 230 -10.24 13.63 -3.62
N THR A 231 -8.98 13.83 -3.28
CA THR A 231 -8.36 15.15 -3.16
C THR A 231 -7.78 15.58 -4.50
N PHE A 232 -8.45 16.53 -5.16
CA PHE A 232 -8.03 17.04 -6.46
C PHE A 232 -6.64 17.71 -6.41
N GLY A 233 -5.76 17.34 -7.33
CA GLY A 233 -4.38 17.86 -7.38
C GLY A 233 -3.41 17.24 -6.37
N SER A 234 -3.85 16.25 -5.57
CA SER A 234 -2.95 15.45 -4.73
C SER A 234 -2.11 14.51 -5.59
N ARG A 235 -0.83 14.35 -5.27
CA ARG A 235 0.06 13.42 -5.97
C ARG A 235 -0.43 11.97 -5.88
N LEU A 236 -1.01 11.58 -4.76
CA LEU A 236 -1.60 10.26 -4.58
C LEU A 236 -2.82 10.07 -5.47
N SER A 237 -3.72 11.07 -5.54
CA SER A 237 -4.87 11.05 -6.46
C SER A 237 -4.41 10.91 -7.91
N GLU A 238 -3.43 11.71 -8.33
CA GLU A 238 -2.87 11.67 -9.68
C GLU A 238 -2.22 10.32 -10.02
N THR A 239 -1.53 9.72 -9.06
CA THR A 239 -0.86 8.43 -9.25
C THR A 239 -1.87 7.28 -9.27
N LEU A 240 -2.85 7.30 -8.36
CA LEU A 240 -3.85 6.23 -8.24
C LEU A 240 -4.94 6.32 -9.32
N LEU A 241 -5.26 7.52 -9.80
CA LEU A 241 -6.18 7.77 -10.91
C LEU A 241 -5.42 8.30 -12.13
N ALA A 242 -4.31 7.68 -12.49
CA ALA A 242 -3.51 8.10 -13.63
C ALA A 242 -4.34 8.10 -14.91
N LEU A 243 -4.33 9.23 -15.62
CA LEU A 243 -4.99 9.36 -16.90
C LEU A 243 -4.12 8.75 -18.00
N PRO A 244 -4.71 8.03 -18.97
CA PRO A 244 -3.98 7.60 -20.16
C PRO A 244 -3.43 8.81 -20.92
N PRO A 245 -2.33 8.65 -21.67
CA PRO A 245 -1.85 9.69 -22.56
C PRO A 245 -2.93 10.04 -23.60
N HIS A 246 -3.03 11.31 -23.97
CA HIS A 246 -3.93 11.81 -25.01
C HIS A 246 -3.13 12.48 -26.12
N ASP A 247 -3.69 12.56 -27.32
CA ASP A 247 -3.07 13.26 -28.44
C ASP A 247 -3.18 14.79 -28.21
N PRO A 248 -2.06 15.53 -28.20
CA PRO A 248 -2.10 16.99 -28.10
C PRO A 248 -2.92 17.66 -29.22
N ALA A 249 -3.06 17.02 -30.39
CA ALA A 249 -3.88 17.52 -31.48
C ALA A 249 -5.39 17.54 -31.13
N GLU A 250 -5.85 16.70 -30.23
CA GLU A 250 -7.23 16.72 -29.74
C GLU A 250 -7.56 17.98 -28.94
N ALA A 251 -6.55 18.65 -28.40
CA ALA A 251 -6.69 19.91 -27.66
C ALA A 251 -6.67 21.17 -28.57
N ALA A 252 -6.47 21.00 -29.87
CA ALA A 252 -6.27 22.13 -30.79
C ALA A 252 -7.52 23.02 -30.99
N HIS A 253 -8.70 22.57 -30.54
CA HIS A 253 -9.98 23.25 -30.82
C HIS A 253 -10.74 23.61 -29.54
N GLY A 254 -10.05 23.94 -28.46
CA GLY A 254 -10.70 24.32 -27.20
C GLY A 254 -9.80 24.33 -26.01
N ALA A 255 -10.38 24.45 -24.82
CA ALA A 255 -9.69 24.41 -23.54
C ALA A 255 -9.84 23.03 -22.90
N LEU A 256 -8.74 22.45 -22.41
CA LEU A 256 -8.78 21.23 -21.62
C LEU A 256 -9.07 21.55 -20.15
N ILE A 257 -10.01 20.83 -19.57
CA ILE A 257 -10.29 20.82 -18.14
C ILE A 257 -10.09 19.42 -17.57
N GLU A 258 -9.63 19.34 -16.34
CA GLU A 258 -9.63 18.10 -15.57
C GLU A 258 -10.82 18.09 -14.60
N VAL A 259 -11.46 16.91 -14.48
CA VAL A 259 -12.62 16.70 -13.62
C VAL A 259 -12.41 15.46 -12.80
N LEU A 260 -12.63 15.56 -11.47
CA LEU A 260 -12.60 14.45 -10.54
C LEU A 260 -13.92 14.43 -9.75
N TYR A 261 -14.56 13.28 -9.69
CA TYR A 261 -15.76 13.11 -8.86
C TYR A 261 -15.97 11.66 -8.41
N ARG A 262 -16.77 11.50 -7.38
CA ARG A 262 -17.25 10.19 -6.91
C ARG A 262 -18.63 9.91 -7.47
N THR A 263 -18.92 8.66 -7.82
CA THR A 263 -20.27 8.23 -8.11
C THR A 263 -21.09 8.24 -6.81
N LEU A 264 -22.21 8.97 -6.84
CA LEU A 264 -23.22 8.91 -5.78
C LEU A 264 -24.44 8.18 -6.35
N PRO A 265 -25.14 7.32 -5.58
CA PRO A 265 -26.23 6.47 -6.09
C PRO A 265 -27.33 7.22 -6.85
N ASP A 266 -27.65 8.44 -6.42
CA ASP A 266 -28.78 9.23 -6.97
C ASP A 266 -28.33 10.48 -7.74
N ALA A 267 -27.02 10.65 -8.02
CA ALA A 267 -26.54 11.82 -8.73
C ALA A 267 -26.57 11.62 -10.25
N PRO A 268 -27.12 12.59 -11.03
CA PRO A 268 -27.07 12.52 -12.47
C PRO A 268 -25.61 12.56 -12.98
N PRO A 269 -25.33 11.99 -14.17
CA PRO A 269 -24.02 12.10 -14.80
C PRO A 269 -23.63 13.57 -14.97
N ARG A 270 -22.58 14.02 -14.27
CA ARG A 270 -22.22 15.45 -14.16
C ARG A 270 -21.82 16.06 -15.48
N LEU A 271 -21.07 15.33 -16.31
CA LEU A 271 -20.69 15.80 -17.65
C LEU A 271 -21.93 15.96 -18.54
N THR A 272 -22.81 14.97 -18.59
CA THR A 272 -24.06 15.05 -19.36
C THR A 272 -24.98 16.20 -18.89
N ALA A 273 -24.96 16.52 -17.59
CA ALA A 273 -25.72 17.65 -17.08
C ALA A 273 -25.12 18.99 -17.57
N ALA A 274 -23.78 19.09 -17.61
CA ALA A 274 -23.08 20.25 -18.15
C ALA A 274 -23.33 20.40 -19.67
N GLU A 275 -23.23 19.32 -20.46
CA GLU A 275 -23.53 19.32 -21.91
C GLU A 275 -24.93 19.85 -22.19
N ARG A 276 -25.92 19.40 -21.44
CA ARG A 276 -27.31 19.89 -21.59
C ARG A 276 -27.46 21.36 -21.21
N HIS A 277 -26.79 21.81 -20.14
CA HIS A 277 -26.88 23.18 -19.66
C HIS A 277 -26.26 24.16 -20.65
N PHE A 278 -25.06 23.86 -21.11
CA PHE A 278 -24.32 24.72 -22.04
C PHE A 278 -24.69 24.48 -23.53
N ARG A 279 -25.44 23.42 -23.83
CA ARG A 279 -25.82 22.98 -25.19
C ARG A 279 -24.62 22.74 -26.08
N VAL A 280 -23.58 22.12 -25.54
CA VAL A 280 -22.34 21.76 -26.23
C VAL A 280 -21.96 20.34 -25.89
N ASP A 281 -21.26 19.66 -26.79
CA ASP A 281 -20.63 18.39 -26.48
C ASP A 281 -19.34 18.65 -25.69
N LEU A 282 -19.09 17.85 -24.67
CA LEU A 282 -17.89 17.90 -23.83
C LEU A 282 -17.12 16.57 -23.97
N PRO A 283 -16.38 16.37 -25.07
CA PRO A 283 -15.68 15.12 -25.33
C PRO A 283 -14.65 14.80 -24.22
N VAL A 284 -14.69 13.55 -23.75
CA VAL A 284 -13.65 13.02 -22.86
C VAL A 284 -12.46 12.56 -23.69
N VAL A 285 -11.34 13.27 -23.62
CA VAL A 285 -10.10 12.94 -24.36
C VAL A 285 -9.22 11.96 -23.61
N ALA A 286 -9.33 11.89 -22.29
CA ALA A 286 -8.68 10.88 -21.45
C ALA A 286 -9.53 10.65 -20.20
N GLY A 287 -9.64 9.42 -19.75
CA GLY A 287 -10.43 9.12 -18.55
C GLY A 287 -10.03 7.81 -17.88
N THR A 288 -10.25 7.75 -16.58
CA THR A 288 -10.13 6.53 -15.78
C THR A 288 -11.29 6.45 -14.80
N ILE A 289 -11.75 5.23 -14.56
CA ILE A 289 -12.78 4.89 -13.58
C ILE A 289 -12.19 3.82 -12.69
N GLU A 290 -12.14 4.06 -11.39
CA GLU A 290 -11.58 3.14 -10.42
C GLU A 290 -12.56 2.91 -9.27
N HIS A 291 -12.68 1.65 -8.85
CA HIS A 291 -13.46 1.29 -7.67
C HIS A 291 -12.51 0.98 -6.51
N LEU A 292 -12.44 1.88 -5.53
CA LEU A 292 -11.47 1.85 -4.44
C LEU A 292 -12.17 1.94 -3.09
N ALA A 293 -11.91 1.01 -2.19
CA ALA A 293 -12.50 0.95 -0.85
C ALA A 293 -14.03 1.20 -0.85
N GLY A 294 -14.76 0.54 -1.77
CA GLY A 294 -16.21 0.64 -1.87
C GLY A 294 -16.74 1.90 -2.55
N THR A 295 -15.87 2.78 -3.06
CA THR A 295 -16.24 4.04 -3.73
C THR A 295 -15.74 4.04 -5.16
N THR A 296 -16.59 4.45 -6.11
CA THR A 296 -16.18 4.63 -7.52
C THR A 296 -15.77 6.07 -7.77
N PHE A 297 -14.55 6.25 -8.25
CA PHE A 297 -13.97 7.54 -8.64
C PHE A 297 -13.90 7.62 -10.15
N HIS A 298 -14.16 8.81 -10.68
CA HIS A 298 -14.01 9.18 -12.08
C HIS A 298 -13.04 10.34 -12.18
N ARG A 299 -11.97 10.18 -12.95
CA ARG A 299 -11.10 11.28 -13.35
C ARG A 299 -11.06 11.35 -14.86
N ALA A 300 -11.24 12.54 -15.41
CA ALA A 300 -11.28 12.75 -16.86
C ALA A 300 -10.62 14.06 -17.25
N ARG A 301 -9.99 14.08 -18.43
CA ARG A 301 -9.74 15.29 -19.21
C ARG A 301 -10.84 15.46 -20.22
N VAL A 302 -11.40 16.64 -20.23
CA VAL A 302 -12.56 16.98 -21.04
C VAL A 302 -12.20 18.21 -21.89
N LEU A 303 -12.51 18.16 -23.17
CA LEU A 303 -12.37 19.27 -24.08
C LEU A 303 -13.59 20.17 -24.00
N VAL A 304 -13.39 21.44 -23.68
CA VAL A 304 -14.41 22.48 -23.79
C VAL A 304 -14.20 23.19 -25.12
N PRO A 305 -15.15 23.08 -26.08
CA PRO A 305 -14.98 23.63 -27.42
C PRO A 305 -14.80 25.16 -27.45
N ASP A 306 -14.10 25.65 -28.47
CA ASP A 306 -13.98 27.09 -28.73
C ASP A 306 -15.35 27.78 -28.78
N GLY A 307 -15.43 28.97 -28.20
CA GLY A 307 -16.69 29.74 -28.08
C GLY A 307 -17.49 29.38 -26.81
N THR A 308 -17.12 28.36 -26.03
CA THR A 308 -17.70 28.05 -24.74
C THR A 308 -16.79 28.54 -23.63
N ASP A 309 -17.34 29.20 -22.61
CA ASP A 309 -16.57 29.66 -21.46
C ASP A 309 -16.19 28.48 -20.57
N ALA A 310 -14.92 28.05 -20.60
CA ALA A 310 -14.41 26.96 -19.81
C ALA A 310 -14.50 27.22 -18.29
N ASP A 311 -14.37 28.45 -17.85
CA ASP A 311 -14.47 28.79 -16.43
C ASP A 311 -15.92 28.70 -15.94
N ALA A 312 -16.91 29.02 -16.79
CA ALA A 312 -18.32 28.79 -16.51
C ALA A 312 -18.64 27.27 -16.42
N VAL A 313 -18.08 26.45 -17.31
CA VAL A 313 -18.22 24.97 -17.26
C VAL A 313 -17.61 24.41 -15.96
N ILE A 314 -16.40 24.86 -15.59
CA ILE A 314 -15.74 24.49 -14.33
C ILE A 314 -16.62 24.86 -13.12
N ALA A 315 -17.16 26.08 -13.09
CA ALA A 315 -18.03 26.55 -12.02
C ALA A 315 -19.30 25.70 -11.89
N PHE A 316 -19.93 25.34 -13.02
CA PHE A 316 -21.08 24.47 -13.06
C PHE A 316 -20.77 23.07 -12.51
N LEU A 317 -19.67 22.45 -12.95
CA LEU A 317 -19.25 21.14 -12.51
C LEU A 317 -18.95 21.11 -11.00
N ARG A 318 -18.30 22.18 -10.49
CA ARG A 318 -18.06 22.34 -9.05
C ARG A 318 -19.36 22.49 -8.26
N ALA A 319 -20.31 23.25 -8.74
CA ALA A 319 -21.64 23.38 -8.13
C ALA A 319 -22.39 22.03 -8.14
N ALA A 320 -22.16 21.18 -9.14
CA ALA A 320 -22.70 19.82 -9.22
C ALA A 320 -21.91 18.80 -8.36
N GLY A 321 -20.94 19.22 -7.56
CA GLY A 321 -20.18 18.36 -6.64
C GLY A 321 -19.04 17.56 -7.30
N ALA A 322 -18.50 18.04 -8.40
CA ALA A 322 -17.24 17.57 -8.95
C ALA A 322 -16.12 18.56 -8.62
N ASP A 323 -14.89 18.09 -8.47
CA ASP A 323 -13.72 18.93 -8.53
C ASP A 323 -13.33 19.12 -9.99
N ALA A 324 -13.09 20.35 -10.42
CA ALA A 324 -12.73 20.65 -11.79
C ALA A 324 -11.77 21.85 -11.85
N ALA A 325 -10.79 21.80 -12.75
CA ALA A 325 -9.86 22.90 -13.01
C ALA A 325 -9.40 22.88 -14.47
N ARG A 326 -8.78 23.95 -14.95
CA ARG A 326 -8.07 23.92 -16.20
C ARG A 326 -6.94 22.88 -16.13
N ALA A 327 -6.82 22.03 -17.14
CA ALA A 327 -5.72 21.07 -17.20
C ALA A 327 -4.40 21.87 -17.32
N THR A 328 -3.45 21.52 -16.45
CA THR A 328 -2.09 22.04 -16.57
C THR A 328 -1.42 21.30 -17.73
N GLU A 329 -0.84 22.02 -18.68
CA GLU A 329 0.02 21.40 -19.68
C GLU A 329 1.17 20.71 -18.95
N VAL A 330 1.21 19.38 -19.03
CA VAL A 330 2.37 18.64 -18.55
C VAL A 330 3.51 18.98 -19.49
N ALA A 331 4.40 19.88 -19.04
CA ALA A 331 5.67 20.05 -19.72
C ALA A 331 6.36 18.70 -19.83
N ARG A 332 6.75 18.34 -21.04
CA ARG A 332 7.44 17.09 -21.40
C ARG A 332 8.77 16.94 -20.67
#